data_4c9a920259e18ad9cfaf6ce4f0243e19
#
_entry.id   4c9a920259e18ad9cfaf6ce4f0243e19
#
_cell.length_a   1.000
_cell.length_b   1.000
_cell.length_c   1.000
_cell.angle_alpha   90.00
_cell.angle_beta   90.00
_cell.angle_gamma   90.00
#
_symmetry.space_group_name_H-M   'P 1'
#
loop_
_entity.id
_entity.type
_entity.pdbx_description
1 polymer ?
#
loop_
_entity_poly.entity_id
_entity_poly.type
_entity_poly.pdbx_seq_one_letter_code
_entity_poly.pdbx_strand_id
1 'polypeptide(L)'
;KALAGRRDKWFIQGHIGSTWQDGQYVRSRQLDQVKEAFEDLLTRMQTDYIDFGMIHFVDEKAEFDRVINGEFMTYVRGLKEAGRIRHIGLSTHNPDVARMAAEQGEIEVILFSVNPAFDLRPPTENIDEYFEGEYEDELAGIAPEREALYKICEQQSVGITVMKGYAGGRLFDAKTSPFGVALTPVQCLHYALTRPAVASVMVGVDTPEHVQAAVAYETAAEEEKDYASVLAKAPHHAYTTGQCTYCGHCAPCPRGIDIAMVNKLYDLAAMQEEVPATIKAHYEQLKATAADCIGCKGCESRCPFQVSVTERMEKAKKLFQ
;
A
#
# COMPACT_ATOMS: atom_id res chain seq x y z
N LYS A 1 -6.33 1.91 28.03
CA LYS A 1 -5.18 2.01 28.99
C LYS A 1 -3.88 2.40 28.26
N ALA A 2 -3.52 1.75 27.15
CA ALA A 2 -2.26 2.03 26.45
C ALA A 2 -2.12 3.49 25.96
N LEU A 3 -3.21 4.12 25.58
CA LEU A 3 -3.24 5.48 25.04
C LEU A 3 -3.53 6.57 26.10
N ALA A 4 -3.78 6.20 27.35
CA ALA A 4 -4.11 7.15 28.42
C ALA A 4 -2.99 8.19 28.59
N GLY A 5 -3.34 9.48 28.49
CA GLY A 5 -2.41 10.62 28.56
C GLY A 5 -1.45 10.77 27.37
N ARG A 6 -1.69 10.03 26.26
CA ARG A 6 -0.83 10.06 25.05
C ARG A 6 -1.64 10.02 23.74
N ARG A 7 -2.94 10.39 23.80
CA ARG A 7 -3.82 10.33 22.62
C ARG A 7 -3.30 11.14 21.44
N ASP A 8 -2.73 12.28 21.73
CA ASP A 8 -2.14 13.22 20.76
C ASP A 8 -0.88 12.71 20.04
N LYS A 9 -0.27 11.64 20.56
CA LYS A 9 0.94 11.02 19.98
C LYS A 9 0.63 9.84 19.04
N TRP A 10 -0.65 9.50 18.87
CA TRP A 10 -1.08 8.33 18.11
C TRP A 10 -2.12 8.70 17.07
N PHE A 11 -1.94 8.17 15.87
CA PHE A 11 -2.99 8.16 14.86
C PHE A 11 -3.85 6.92 15.05
N ILE A 12 -5.15 7.12 15.22
CA ILE A 12 -6.12 6.04 15.37
C ILE A 12 -6.90 5.89 14.08
N GLN A 13 -6.89 4.68 13.54
CA GLN A 13 -7.73 4.27 12.44
C GLN A 13 -8.85 3.38 12.97
N GLY A 14 -10.09 3.73 12.70
CA GLY A 14 -11.27 2.98 13.14
C GLY A 14 -12.28 2.78 12.02
N HIS A 15 -12.99 1.65 12.09
CA HIS A 15 -13.94 1.27 11.05
C HIS A 15 -15.35 1.85 11.32
N ILE A 16 -15.95 2.47 10.30
CA ILE A 16 -17.33 2.92 10.26
C ILE A 16 -18.13 1.90 9.45
N GLY A 17 -19.11 1.27 10.07
CA GLY A 17 -19.87 0.19 9.44
C GLY A 17 -19.40 -1.22 9.82
N SER A 18 -18.53 -1.34 10.83
CA SER A 18 -18.25 -2.59 11.54
C SER A 18 -19.02 -2.58 12.85
N THR A 19 -19.93 -3.51 13.03
CA THR A 19 -20.81 -3.60 14.21
C THR A 19 -20.58 -4.92 14.95
N TRP A 20 -20.84 -4.95 16.27
CA TRP A 20 -20.74 -6.17 17.06
C TRP A 20 -22.11 -6.82 17.16
N GLN A 21 -22.29 -8.01 16.58
CA GLN A 21 -23.54 -8.76 16.58
C GLN A 21 -23.27 -10.23 16.88
N ASP A 22 -24.05 -10.81 17.77
CA ASP A 22 -23.97 -12.25 18.11
C ASP A 22 -22.55 -12.78 18.43
N GLY A 23 -21.75 -11.95 19.11
CA GLY A 23 -20.40 -12.34 19.51
C GLY A 23 -19.32 -12.18 18.44
N GLN A 24 -19.61 -11.53 17.32
CA GLN A 24 -18.65 -11.29 16.23
C GLN A 24 -18.82 -9.92 15.58
N TYR A 25 -17.79 -9.47 14.88
CA TYR A 25 -17.86 -8.26 14.06
C TYR A 25 -18.57 -8.57 12.73
N VAL A 26 -19.57 -7.76 12.40
CA VAL A 26 -20.36 -7.88 11.18
C VAL A 26 -20.38 -6.54 10.44
N ARG A 27 -20.28 -6.60 9.12
CA ARG A 27 -20.47 -5.42 8.26
C ARG A 27 -21.94 -4.98 8.30
N SER A 28 -22.18 -3.69 8.56
CA SER A 28 -23.52 -3.10 8.49
C SER A 28 -23.51 -1.77 7.72
N ARG A 29 -24.61 -1.51 7.01
CA ARG A 29 -24.92 -0.22 6.37
C ARG A 29 -26.17 0.43 6.99
N GLN A 30 -26.76 -0.19 8.01
CA GLN A 30 -27.90 0.36 8.74
C GLN A 30 -27.40 1.47 9.66
N LEU A 31 -27.79 2.73 9.39
CA LEU A 31 -27.21 3.90 10.04
C LEU A 31 -27.38 3.90 11.57
N ASP A 32 -28.50 3.40 12.09
CA ASP A 32 -28.71 3.36 13.54
C ASP A 32 -27.68 2.44 14.23
N GLN A 33 -27.43 1.26 13.66
CA GLN A 33 -26.41 0.34 14.16
C GLN A 33 -24.99 0.92 14.01
N VAL A 34 -24.73 1.59 12.88
CA VAL A 34 -23.42 2.19 12.59
C VAL A 34 -23.11 3.33 13.55
N LYS A 35 -24.09 4.19 13.84
CA LYS A 35 -23.97 5.29 14.80
C LYS A 35 -23.69 4.77 16.21
N GLU A 36 -24.45 3.78 16.67
CA GLU A 36 -24.25 3.16 17.97
C GLU A 36 -22.84 2.54 18.09
N ALA A 37 -22.42 1.77 17.07
CA ALA A 37 -21.09 1.13 17.05
C ALA A 37 -19.96 2.16 17.03
N PHE A 38 -20.13 3.29 16.34
CA PHE A 38 -19.13 4.35 16.31
C PHE A 38 -19.00 5.08 17.66
N GLU A 39 -20.11 5.37 18.33
CA GLU A 39 -20.08 5.94 19.67
C GLU A 39 -19.49 4.98 20.70
N ASP A 40 -19.80 3.68 20.62
CA ASP A 40 -19.16 2.65 21.44
C ASP A 40 -17.64 2.58 21.20
N LEU A 41 -17.19 2.65 19.95
CA LEU A 41 -15.77 2.71 19.62
C LEU A 41 -15.06 3.87 20.35
N LEU A 42 -15.58 5.09 20.23
CA LEU A 42 -14.99 6.26 20.88
C LEU A 42 -15.01 6.13 22.41
N THR A 43 -16.09 5.63 22.97
CA THR A 43 -16.22 5.39 24.41
C THR A 43 -15.17 4.38 24.91
N ARG A 44 -15.02 3.25 24.24
CA ARG A 44 -14.01 2.23 24.60
C ARG A 44 -12.58 2.73 24.44
N MET A 45 -12.32 3.55 23.41
CA MET A 45 -11.03 4.16 23.17
C MET A 45 -10.74 5.35 24.11
N GLN A 46 -11.75 5.84 24.86
CA GLN A 46 -11.67 7.01 25.74
C GLN A 46 -11.19 8.25 25.00
N THR A 47 -11.76 8.52 23.84
CA THR A 47 -11.47 9.67 22.98
C THR A 47 -12.76 10.20 22.37
N ASP A 48 -12.81 11.46 22.03
CA ASP A 48 -13.90 12.13 21.34
C ASP A 48 -13.74 12.15 19.80
N TYR A 49 -12.58 11.75 19.32
CA TYR A 49 -12.28 11.65 17.88
C TYR A 49 -11.31 10.52 17.54
N ILE A 50 -11.32 10.12 16.28
CA ILE A 50 -10.26 9.31 15.64
C ILE A 50 -9.66 10.05 14.44
N ASP A 51 -8.45 9.67 14.03
CA ASP A 51 -7.77 10.37 12.94
C ASP A 51 -8.30 9.91 11.58
N PHE A 52 -8.49 8.60 11.38
CA PHE A 52 -8.98 8.04 10.12
C PHE A 52 -10.27 7.24 10.36
N GLY A 53 -11.39 7.76 9.86
CA GLY A 53 -12.67 7.04 9.84
C GLY A 53 -12.79 6.22 8.57
N MET A 54 -12.62 4.89 8.68
CA MET A 54 -12.57 3.98 7.54
C MET A 54 -13.94 3.41 7.23
N ILE A 55 -14.52 3.72 6.07
CA ILE A 55 -15.71 3.02 5.56
C ILE A 55 -15.34 1.55 5.42
N HIS A 56 -16.02 0.69 6.18
CA HIS A 56 -15.59 -0.69 6.37
C HIS A 56 -15.97 -1.59 5.21
N PHE A 57 -14.98 -2.30 4.66
CA PHE A 57 -15.09 -3.45 3.77
C PHE A 57 -16.04 -3.22 2.59
N VAL A 58 -15.55 -2.55 1.55
CA VAL A 58 -16.28 -2.30 0.30
C VAL A 58 -15.47 -2.94 -0.84
N ASP A 59 -15.84 -4.14 -1.26
CA ASP A 59 -15.13 -4.88 -2.31
C ASP A 59 -15.92 -4.96 -3.63
N GLU A 60 -17.22 -4.70 -3.58
CA GLU A 60 -18.08 -4.70 -4.75
C GLU A 60 -18.26 -3.28 -5.32
N LYS A 61 -18.11 -3.12 -6.63
CA LYS A 61 -18.28 -1.82 -7.33
C LYS A 61 -19.68 -1.24 -7.11
N ALA A 62 -20.71 -2.08 -7.21
CA ALA A 62 -22.10 -1.67 -7.00
C ALA A 62 -22.37 -1.23 -5.55
N GLU A 63 -21.70 -1.82 -4.56
CA GLU A 63 -21.77 -1.37 -3.17
C GLU A 63 -21.07 -0.03 -3.00
N PHE A 64 -19.90 0.15 -3.59
CA PHE A 64 -19.17 1.42 -3.58
C PHE A 64 -20.06 2.57 -4.05
N ASP A 65 -20.72 2.42 -5.20
CA ASP A 65 -21.60 3.45 -5.75
C ASP A 65 -22.77 3.79 -4.79
N ARG A 66 -23.37 2.77 -4.18
CA ARG A 66 -24.46 2.99 -3.19
C ARG A 66 -23.97 3.70 -1.93
N VAL A 67 -22.77 3.36 -1.45
CA VAL A 67 -22.20 3.94 -0.23
C VAL A 67 -21.82 5.41 -0.46
N ILE A 68 -21.10 5.71 -1.54
CA ILE A 68 -20.58 7.05 -1.83
C ILE A 68 -21.72 8.04 -2.15
N ASN A 69 -22.76 7.59 -2.85
CA ASN A 69 -23.87 8.45 -3.26
C ASN A 69 -25.06 8.44 -2.29
N GLY A 70 -24.97 7.67 -1.19
CA GLY A 70 -26.06 7.43 -0.25
C GLY A 70 -25.96 8.19 1.08
N GLU A 71 -26.94 7.90 1.93
CA GLU A 71 -27.02 8.45 3.29
C GLU A 71 -25.83 8.06 4.17
N PHE A 72 -25.18 6.92 3.88
CA PHE A 72 -24.01 6.47 4.59
C PHE A 72 -22.86 7.48 4.46
N MET A 73 -22.56 7.93 3.25
CA MET A 73 -21.52 8.94 3.03
C MET A 73 -21.92 10.29 3.60
N THR A 74 -23.21 10.65 3.58
CA THR A 74 -23.71 11.86 4.23
C THR A 74 -23.42 11.84 5.74
N TYR A 75 -23.63 10.69 6.39
CA TYR A 75 -23.26 10.52 7.80
C TYR A 75 -21.75 10.64 8.03
N VAL A 76 -20.93 10.00 7.19
CA VAL A 76 -19.46 10.06 7.31
C VAL A 76 -18.93 11.49 7.14
N ARG A 77 -19.47 12.26 6.17
CA ARG A 77 -19.16 13.70 6.03
C ARG A 77 -19.52 14.48 7.29
N GLY A 78 -20.70 14.22 7.86
CA GLY A 78 -21.13 14.85 9.12
C GLY A 78 -20.19 14.54 10.30
N LEU A 79 -19.62 13.33 10.38
CA LEU A 79 -18.61 13.02 11.37
C LEU A 79 -17.32 13.84 11.18
N LYS A 80 -16.89 14.07 9.94
CA LYS A 80 -15.73 14.90 9.61
C LYS A 80 -15.99 16.36 9.94
N GLU A 81 -17.13 16.91 9.56
CA GLU A 81 -17.55 18.29 9.87
C GLU A 81 -17.65 18.53 11.38
N ALA A 82 -18.13 17.54 12.14
CA ALA A 82 -18.20 17.60 13.59
C ALA A 82 -16.85 17.36 14.30
N GLY A 83 -15.78 17.10 13.55
CA GLY A 83 -14.45 16.81 14.10
C GLY A 83 -14.32 15.46 14.81
N ARG A 84 -15.30 14.54 14.61
CA ARG A 84 -15.29 13.20 15.19
C ARG A 84 -14.32 12.26 14.44
N ILE A 85 -14.08 12.53 13.18
CA ILE A 85 -12.98 11.97 12.36
C ILE A 85 -12.23 13.10 11.70
N ARG A 86 -10.93 12.97 11.50
CA ARG A 86 -10.11 13.98 10.79
C ARG A 86 -10.08 13.75 9.30
N HIS A 87 -9.96 12.49 8.90
CA HIS A 87 -9.84 12.06 7.51
C HIS A 87 -10.84 10.96 7.20
N ILE A 88 -11.39 10.99 6.00
CA ILE A 88 -12.27 9.93 5.50
C ILE A 88 -11.41 8.90 4.78
N GLY A 89 -11.56 7.65 5.15
CA GLY A 89 -10.91 6.52 4.51
C GLY A 89 -11.89 5.44 4.09
N LEU A 90 -11.37 4.46 3.36
CA LEU A 90 -12.10 3.28 2.91
C LEU A 90 -11.23 2.04 3.05
N SER A 91 -11.80 0.92 3.49
CA SER A 91 -11.11 -0.38 3.47
C SER A 91 -11.66 -1.28 2.38
N THR A 92 -10.78 -1.81 1.56
CA THR A 92 -11.11 -2.71 0.46
C THR A 92 -9.94 -3.67 0.16
N HIS A 93 -10.26 -4.80 -0.44
CA HIS A 93 -9.28 -5.74 -0.98
C HIS A 93 -9.24 -5.69 -2.52
N ASN A 94 -10.28 -5.13 -3.14
CA ASN A 94 -10.42 -5.02 -4.59
C ASN A 94 -9.68 -3.77 -5.12
N PRO A 95 -8.65 -3.93 -5.96
CA PRO A 95 -7.90 -2.78 -6.50
C PRO A 95 -8.73 -1.86 -7.37
N ASP A 96 -9.77 -2.36 -8.05
CA ASP A 96 -10.67 -1.52 -8.86
C ASP A 96 -11.51 -0.59 -7.97
N VAL A 97 -12.05 -1.10 -6.86
CA VAL A 97 -12.81 -0.30 -5.89
C VAL A 97 -11.88 0.71 -5.21
N ALA A 98 -10.66 0.29 -4.85
CA ALA A 98 -9.64 1.19 -4.29
C ALA A 98 -9.31 2.34 -5.26
N ARG A 99 -9.19 2.05 -6.56
CA ARG A 99 -8.97 3.06 -7.60
C ARG A 99 -10.16 4.03 -7.71
N MET A 100 -11.38 3.50 -7.78
CA MET A 100 -12.60 4.33 -7.77
C MET A 100 -12.63 5.27 -6.55
N ALA A 101 -12.24 4.76 -5.38
CA ALA A 101 -12.16 5.55 -4.15
C ALA A 101 -11.10 6.66 -4.24
N ALA A 102 -9.93 6.39 -4.80
CA ALA A 102 -8.87 7.38 -4.98
C ALA A 102 -9.27 8.48 -5.97
N GLU A 103 -9.99 8.13 -7.04
CA GLU A 103 -10.38 9.04 -8.12
C GLU A 103 -11.57 9.94 -7.76
N GLN A 104 -12.44 9.53 -6.81
CA GLN A 104 -13.66 10.31 -6.49
C GLN A 104 -13.41 11.58 -5.65
N GLY A 105 -12.23 11.75 -5.04
CA GLY A 105 -11.76 13.00 -4.45
C GLY A 105 -12.13 13.26 -2.98
N GLU A 106 -12.93 12.42 -2.31
CA GLU A 106 -13.30 12.58 -0.90
C GLU A 106 -12.59 11.58 0.03
N ILE A 107 -12.09 10.46 -0.52
CA ILE A 107 -11.33 9.47 0.24
C ILE A 107 -9.87 9.89 0.29
N GLU A 108 -9.34 10.10 1.48
CA GLU A 108 -7.99 10.59 1.73
C GLU A 108 -7.02 9.45 2.08
N VAL A 109 -7.54 8.31 2.54
CA VAL A 109 -6.73 7.15 2.90
C VAL A 109 -7.45 5.84 2.54
N ILE A 110 -6.71 4.88 2.03
CA ILE A 110 -7.23 3.55 1.70
C ILE A 110 -6.50 2.50 2.52
N LEU A 111 -7.24 1.70 3.29
CA LEU A 111 -6.72 0.50 3.92
C LEU A 111 -6.80 -0.63 2.90
N PHE A 112 -5.65 -1.03 2.38
CA PHE A 112 -5.55 -1.98 1.27
C PHE A 112 -4.62 -3.14 1.59
N SER A 113 -4.90 -4.31 1.02
CA SER A 113 -4.06 -5.49 1.19
C SER A 113 -2.88 -5.47 0.23
N VAL A 114 -1.67 -5.26 0.76
CA VAL A 114 -0.42 -5.20 -0.01
C VAL A 114 0.57 -6.24 0.50
N ASN A 115 0.89 -7.19 -0.31
CA ASN A 115 1.97 -8.16 -0.12
C ASN A 115 2.29 -8.83 -1.46
N PRO A 116 3.45 -9.46 -1.63
CA PRO A 116 3.85 -10.02 -2.93
C PRO A 116 2.91 -11.10 -3.46
N ALA A 117 2.24 -11.87 -2.58
CA ALA A 117 1.31 -12.91 -3.02
C ALA A 117 0.00 -12.32 -3.56
N PHE A 118 -0.57 -11.36 -2.85
CA PHE A 118 -1.80 -10.71 -3.31
C PHE A 118 -1.57 -9.84 -4.55
N ASP A 119 -0.38 -9.27 -4.67
CA ASP A 119 -0.03 -8.45 -5.83
C ASP A 119 0.08 -9.25 -7.14
N LEU A 120 0.20 -10.58 -7.08
CA LEU A 120 0.09 -11.45 -8.25
C LEU A 120 -1.32 -11.51 -8.83
N ARG A 121 -2.36 -11.27 -8.01
CA ARG A 121 -3.75 -11.57 -8.37
C ARG A 121 -4.47 -10.39 -9.03
N PRO A 122 -5.29 -10.66 -10.06
CA PRO A 122 -6.17 -9.67 -10.66
C PRO A 122 -7.25 -9.19 -9.66
N PRO A 123 -8.03 -8.15 -10.01
CA PRO A 123 -9.17 -7.71 -9.21
C PRO A 123 -10.19 -8.82 -9.00
N THR A 124 -10.71 -8.92 -7.78
CA THR A 124 -11.85 -9.79 -7.46
C THR A 124 -12.75 -9.12 -6.42
N GLU A 125 -14.05 -9.38 -6.49
CA GLU A 125 -15.04 -8.97 -5.48
C GLU A 125 -15.16 -10.00 -4.33
N ASN A 126 -14.51 -11.16 -4.48
CA ASN A 126 -14.50 -12.25 -3.50
C ASN A 126 -13.14 -12.33 -2.80
N ILE A 127 -13.08 -11.88 -1.55
CA ILE A 127 -11.85 -11.92 -0.75
C ILE A 127 -11.30 -13.33 -0.52
N ASP A 128 -12.14 -14.36 -0.49
CA ASP A 128 -11.71 -15.74 -0.22
C ASP A 128 -10.76 -16.24 -1.30
N GLU A 129 -10.88 -15.74 -2.54
CA GLU A 129 -9.97 -16.06 -3.63
C GLU A 129 -8.52 -15.67 -3.33
N TYR A 130 -8.28 -14.63 -2.53
CA TYR A 130 -6.92 -14.26 -2.11
C TYR A 130 -6.31 -15.23 -1.09
N PHE A 131 -7.14 -15.89 -0.29
CA PHE A 131 -6.68 -16.77 0.79
C PHE A 131 -6.74 -18.26 0.41
N GLU A 132 -7.77 -18.68 -0.28
CA GLU A 132 -8.08 -20.08 -0.55
C GLU A 132 -7.80 -20.48 -1.99
N GLY A 133 -7.86 -19.52 -2.94
CA GLY A 133 -7.63 -19.79 -4.35
C GLY A 133 -6.22 -20.25 -4.66
N GLU A 134 -6.07 -21.22 -5.55
CA GLU A 134 -4.78 -21.62 -6.11
C GLU A 134 -4.20 -20.49 -6.96
N TYR A 135 -2.87 -20.44 -7.04
CA TYR A 135 -2.16 -19.50 -7.92
C TYR A 135 -1.92 -20.19 -9.27
N GLU A 136 -2.42 -19.60 -10.33
CA GLU A 136 -2.17 -20.07 -11.68
C GLU A 136 -0.70 -19.86 -12.07
N ASP A 137 -0.11 -20.79 -12.80
CA ASP A 137 1.32 -20.76 -13.15
C ASP A 137 1.72 -19.52 -13.97
N GLU A 138 0.78 -18.91 -14.69
CA GLU A 138 1.00 -17.72 -15.51
C GLU A 138 1.10 -16.42 -14.69
N LEU A 139 0.64 -16.41 -13.43
CA LEU A 139 0.72 -15.22 -12.59
C LEU A 139 2.17 -14.92 -12.23
N ALA A 140 2.63 -13.75 -12.63
CA ALA A 140 3.98 -13.28 -12.32
C ALA A 140 4.00 -11.75 -12.18
N GLY A 141 4.83 -11.25 -11.26
CA GLY A 141 4.94 -9.81 -11.01
C GLY A 141 3.73 -9.21 -10.30
N ILE A 142 3.56 -7.90 -10.44
CA ILE A 142 2.44 -7.15 -9.87
C ILE A 142 1.34 -7.07 -10.93
N ALA A 143 0.10 -7.45 -10.57
CA ALA A 143 -1.04 -7.29 -11.46
C ALA A 143 -1.18 -5.83 -11.91
N PRO A 144 -1.45 -5.56 -13.20
CA PRO A 144 -1.47 -4.20 -13.75
C PRO A 144 -2.42 -3.25 -13.00
N GLU A 145 -3.57 -3.75 -12.55
CA GLU A 145 -4.57 -2.98 -11.82
C GLU A 145 -4.04 -2.54 -10.46
N ARG A 146 -3.25 -3.37 -9.78
CA ARG A 146 -2.61 -3.04 -8.50
C ARG A 146 -1.47 -2.05 -8.68
N GLU A 147 -0.64 -2.25 -9.70
CA GLU A 147 0.40 -1.30 -10.05
C GLU A 147 -0.19 0.09 -10.38
N ALA A 148 -1.26 0.13 -11.18
CA ALA A 148 -1.97 1.35 -11.51
C ALA A 148 -2.56 2.02 -10.26
N LEU A 149 -3.19 1.25 -9.35
CA LEU A 149 -3.72 1.75 -8.10
C LEU A 149 -2.65 2.48 -7.26
N TYR A 150 -1.48 1.86 -7.05
CA TYR A 150 -0.41 2.49 -6.26
C TYR A 150 0.01 3.84 -6.84
N LYS A 151 0.14 3.91 -8.16
CA LYS A 151 0.52 5.14 -8.87
C LYS A 151 -0.58 6.21 -8.78
N ILE A 152 -1.85 5.84 -8.96
CA ILE A 152 -2.99 6.75 -8.87
C ILE A 152 -3.13 7.31 -7.45
N CYS A 153 -3.01 6.48 -6.41
CA CYS A 153 -3.03 6.94 -5.02
C CYS A 153 -1.94 7.99 -4.75
N GLU A 154 -0.72 7.77 -5.22
CA GLU A 154 0.36 8.75 -5.09
C GLU A 154 0.04 10.06 -5.82
N GLN A 155 -0.47 9.99 -7.05
CA GLN A 155 -0.84 11.17 -7.85
C GLN A 155 -1.96 11.99 -7.23
N GLN A 156 -2.97 11.31 -6.66
CA GLN A 156 -4.13 11.95 -6.03
C GLN A 156 -3.85 12.35 -4.57
N SER A 157 -2.64 12.11 -4.05
CA SER A 157 -2.28 12.31 -2.65
C SER A 157 -3.18 11.53 -1.69
N VAL A 158 -3.62 10.34 -2.08
CA VAL A 158 -4.37 9.40 -1.25
C VAL A 158 -3.40 8.42 -0.62
N GLY A 159 -3.30 8.45 0.72
CA GLY A 159 -2.40 7.55 1.45
C GLY A 159 -2.91 6.10 1.47
N ILE A 160 -2.00 5.13 1.37
CA ILE A 160 -2.32 3.73 1.60
C ILE A 160 -1.79 3.30 2.97
N THR A 161 -2.69 2.78 3.80
CA THR A 161 -2.32 1.99 4.97
C THR A 161 -2.50 0.52 4.65
N VAL A 162 -1.49 -0.30 4.93
CA VAL A 162 -1.46 -1.69 4.47
C VAL A 162 -2.07 -2.62 5.49
N MET A 163 -2.99 -3.46 5.07
CA MET A 163 -3.41 -4.67 5.78
C MET A 163 -2.87 -5.92 5.08
N LYS A 164 -2.87 -7.05 5.79
CA LYS A 164 -2.45 -8.37 5.25
C LYS A 164 -1.00 -8.40 4.74
N GLY A 165 -0.11 -7.53 5.22
CA GLY A 165 1.28 -7.45 4.79
C GLY A 165 2.06 -8.78 4.83
N TYR A 166 1.61 -9.71 5.65
CA TYR A 166 2.19 -11.05 5.81
C TYR A 166 1.37 -12.17 5.11
N ALA A 167 0.32 -11.82 4.36
CA ALA A 167 -0.62 -12.78 3.74
C ALA A 167 -1.12 -13.85 4.73
N GLY A 168 -1.49 -13.45 5.96
CA GLY A 168 -1.91 -14.38 7.02
C GLY A 168 -0.80 -15.30 7.52
N GLY A 169 0.47 -14.92 7.35
CA GLY A 169 1.64 -15.73 7.72
C GLY A 169 2.12 -16.70 6.65
N ARG A 170 1.37 -16.85 5.55
CA ARG A 170 1.71 -17.80 4.45
C ARG A 170 3.09 -17.52 3.84
N LEU A 171 3.54 -16.28 3.84
CA LEU A 171 4.83 -15.90 3.26
C LEU A 171 6.04 -16.34 4.11
N PHE A 172 5.85 -16.75 5.36
CA PHE A 172 6.93 -17.13 6.26
C PHE A 172 7.38 -18.59 6.12
N ASP A 173 6.68 -19.41 5.35
CA ASP A 173 7.03 -20.80 5.08
C ASP A 173 7.02 -21.06 3.56
N ALA A 174 8.11 -21.63 3.05
CA ALA A 174 8.26 -21.98 1.63
C ALA A 174 7.18 -22.93 1.11
N LYS A 175 6.56 -23.74 1.99
CA LYS A 175 5.50 -24.68 1.62
C LYS A 175 4.13 -23.99 1.40
N THR A 176 3.91 -22.88 2.10
CA THR A 176 2.64 -22.12 2.03
C THR A 176 2.77 -20.87 1.18
N SER A 177 3.98 -20.41 0.93
CA SER A 177 4.28 -19.28 0.05
C SER A 177 4.05 -19.69 -1.42
N PRO A 178 3.29 -18.92 -2.21
CA PRO A 178 3.10 -19.23 -3.63
C PRO A 178 4.40 -19.18 -4.43
N PHE A 179 5.43 -18.55 -3.89
CA PHE A 179 6.76 -18.44 -4.53
C PHE A 179 7.64 -19.67 -4.33
N GLY A 180 7.27 -20.62 -3.45
CA GLY A 180 8.11 -21.74 -3.07
C GLY A 180 9.35 -21.36 -2.23
N VAL A 181 9.38 -20.12 -1.73
CA VAL A 181 10.42 -19.57 -0.83
C VAL A 181 9.76 -18.82 0.33
N ALA A 182 10.41 -18.81 1.48
CA ALA A 182 9.98 -18.02 2.62
C ALA A 182 10.54 -16.59 2.56
N LEU A 183 9.76 -15.62 3.02
CA LEU A 183 10.19 -14.25 3.28
C LEU A 183 10.21 -14.00 4.79
N THR A 184 11.09 -13.11 5.23
CA THR A 184 11.12 -12.64 6.62
C THR A 184 10.07 -11.53 6.85
N PRO A 185 9.68 -11.26 8.11
CA PRO A 185 8.85 -10.09 8.43
C PRO A 185 9.43 -8.78 7.89
N VAL A 186 10.74 -8.58 8.00
CA VAL A 186 11.45 -7.40 7.48
C VAL A 186 11.30 -7.27 5.96
N GLN A 187 11.46 -8.37 5.23
CA GLN A 187 11.30 -8.38 3.77
C GLN A 187 9.86 -8.09 3.34
N CYS A 188 8.86 -8.65 4.04
CA CYS A 188 7.46 -8.36 3.76
C CYS A 188 7.11 -6.89 4.01
N LEU A 189 7.61 -6.30 5.10
CA LEU A 189 7.42 -4.89 5.41
C LEU A 189 8.10 -4.00 4.36
N HIS A 190 9.33 -4.32 3.99
CA HIS A 190 10.06 -3.56 2.98
C HIS A 190 9.38 -3.63 1.61
N TYR A 191 8.86 -4.80 1.23
CA TYR A 191 8.06 -4.93 0.02
C TYR A 191 6.90 -3.94 0.00
N ALA A 192 6.09 -3.90 1.06
CA ALA A 192 4.94 -3.03 1.13
C ALA A 192 5.33 -1.54 1.14
N LEU A 193 6.29 -1.16 1.99
CA LEU A 193 6.74 0.23 2.16
C LEU A 193 7.44 0.82 0.92
N THR A 194 7.90 -0.01 -0.02
CA THR A 194 8.47 0.46 -1.30
C THR A 194 7.40 0.74 -2.37
N ARG A 195 6.13 0.37 -2.14
CA ARG A 195 5.04 0.71 -3.09
C ARG A 195 4.72 2.20 -3.04
N PRO A 196 4.37 2.83 -4.19
CA PRO A 196 3.89 4.22 -4.20
C PRO A 196 2.69 4.41 -3.25
N ALA A 197 2.57 5.59 -2.66
CA ALA A 197 1.52 6.00 -1.73
C ALA A 197 1.42 5.21 -0.40
N VAL A 198 2.20 4.16 -0.18
CA VAL A 198 2.17 3.42 1.08
C VAL A 198 2.84 4.23 2.19
N ALA A 199 2.04 4.59 3.20
CA ALA A 199 2.47 5.40 4.34
C ALA A 199 2.77 4.56 5.59
N SER A 200 2.08 3.43 5.79
CA SER A 200 2.30 2.56 6.94
C SER A 200 1.81 1.14 6.69
N VAL A 201 2.35 0.20 7.47
CA VAL A 201 1.91 -1.21 7.43
C VAL A 201 1.37 -1.60 8.79
N MET A 202 0.11 -2.06 8.83
CA MET A 202 -0.51 -2.62 10.01
C MET A 202 -0.33 -4.13 9.99
N VAL A 203 0.47 -4.62 10.92
CA VAL A 203 0.76 -6.05 11.07
C VAL A 203 -0.10 -6.68 12.17
N GLY A 204 -0.53 -7.92 11.96
CA GLY A 204 -1.13 -8.73 13.02
C GLY A 204 -0.04 -9.17 14.00
N VAL A 205 -0.25 -8.90 15.28
CA VAL A 205 0.67 -9.29 16.36
C VAL A 205 -0.11 -9.90 17.50
N ASP A 206 0.32 -11.08 17.95
CA ASP A 206 -0.29 -11.80 19.06
C ASP A 206 0.62 -11.83 20.30
N THR A 207 1.93 -11.63 20.11
CA THR A 207 2.93 -11.71 21.16
C THR A 207 3.90 -10.52 21.11
N PRO A 208 4.60 -10.21 22.21
CA PRO A 208 5.66 -9.20 22.22
C PRO A 208 6.77 -9.48 21.20
N GLU A 209 7.08 -10.74 20.93
CA GLU A 209 8.09 -11.17 19.96
C GLU A 209 7.68 -10.79 18.53
N HIS A 210 6.38 -10.88 18.20
CA HIS A 210 5.86 -10.42 16.91
C HIS A 210 6.01 -8.91 16.76
N VAL A 211 5.81 -8.13 17.83
CA VAL A 211 6.07 -6.68 17.83
C VAL A 211 7.54 -6.41 17.58
N GLN A 212 8.44 -7.11 18.29
CA GLN A 212 9.89 -6.95 18.13
C GLN A 212 10.35 -7.30 16.71
N ALA A 213 9.81 -8.38 16.12
CA ALA A 213 10.12 -8.77 14.74
C ALA A 213 9.68 -7.71 13.71
N ALA A 214 8.54 -7.03 13.95
CA ALA A 214 8.08 -5.96 13.08
C ALA A 214 8.94 -4.69 13.25
N VAL A 215 9.23 -4.28 14.48
CA VAL A 215 10.03 -3.07 14.78
C VAL A 215 11.49 -3.23 14.37
N ALA A 216 12.02 -4.45 14.30
CA ALA A 216 13.36 -4.73 13.78
C ALA A 216 13.60 -4.17 12.38
N TYR A 217 12.54 -3.92 11.60
CA TYR A 217 12.62 -3.26 10.29
C TYR A 217 13.36 -1.91 10.33
N GLU A 218 13.18 -1.12 11.39
CA GLU A 218 13.77 0.23 11.47
C GLU A 218 15.30 0.21 11.55
N THR A 219 15.86 -0.85 12.10
CA THR A 219 17.32 -1.01 12.28
C THR A 219 17.93 -2.10 11.40
N ALA A 220 17.10 -2.75 10.57
CA ALA A 220 17.54 -3.81 9.69
C ALA A 220 18.53 -3.30 8.62
N ALA A 221 19.56 -4.06 8.36
CA ALA A 221 20.50 -3.79 7.27
C ALA A 221 19.81 -3.95 5.90
N GLU A 222 20.38 -3.36 4.85
CA GLU A 222 19.80 -3.44 3.51
C GLU A 222 19.74 -4.88 2.98
N GLU A 223 20.69 -5.73 3.36
CA GLU A 223 20.70 -7.15 3.02
C GLU A 223 19.54 -7.92 3.67
N GLU A 224 19.10 -7.52 4.88
CA GLU A 224 17.95 -8.12 5.56
C GLU A 224 16.62 -7.70 4.95
N LYS A 225 16.58 -6.56 4.28
CA LYS A 225 15.42 -6.03 3.55
C LYS A 225 15.28 -6.59 2.13
N ASP A 226 16.30 -7.30 1.63
CA ASP A 226 16.34 -7.79 0.25
C ASP A 226 15.30 -8.88 -0.03
N TYR A 227 14.05 -8.45 -0.26
CA TYR A 227 13.00 -9.29 -0.82
C TYR A 227 13.16 -9.52 -2.33
N ALA A 228 13.77 -8.55 -3.01
CA ALA A 228 13.79 -8.50 -4.47
C ALA A 228 14.64 -9.63 -5.05
N SER A 229 15.86 -9.87 -4.52
CA SER A 229 16.70 -10.99 -4.93
C SER A 229 16.07 -12.35 -4.61
N VAL A 230 15.29 -12.44 -3.52
CA VAL A 230 14.57 -13.67 -3.16
C VAL A 230 13.47 -13.96 -4.17
N LEU A 231 12.60 -12.96 -4.46
CA LEU A 231 11.48 -13.14 -5.38
C LEU A 231 11.92 -13.28 -6.85
N ALA A 232 12.99 -12.61 -7.26
CA ALA A 232 13.53 -12.74 -8.63
C ALA A 232 14.07 -14.16 -8.93
N LYS A 233 14.48 -14.90 -7.90
CA LYS A 233 15.00 -16.27 -8.00
C LYS A 233 14.01 -17.33 -7.53
N ALA A 234 12.80 -16.93 -7.17
CA ALA A 234 11.77 -17.85 -6.70
C ALA A 234 11.46 -18.91 -7.77
N PRO A 235 11.27 -20.20 -7.38
CA PRO A 235 10.96 -21.26 -8.34
C PRO A 235 9.59 -21.11 -8.97
N HIS A 236 8.67 -20.39 -8.34
CA HIS A 236 7.30 -20.15 -8.81
C HIS A 236 7.02 -18.65 -8.82
N HIS A 237 6.23 -18.20 -9.79
CA HIS A 237 5.72 -16.85 -9.88
C HIS A 237 6.79 -15.74 -9.74
N ALA A 238 7.99 -16.02 -10.26
CA ALA A 238 9.08 -15.04 -10.24
C ALA A 238 8.65 -13.73 -10.91
N TYR A 239 9.14 -12.62 -10.37
CA TYR A 239 8.83 -11.30 -10.94
C TYR A 239 9.40 -11.18 -12.36
N THR A 240 8.61 -10.58 -13.24
CA THR A 240 8.99 -10.38 -14.65
C THR A 240 10.22 -9.49 -14.77
N THR A 241 11.10 -9.89 -15.67
CA THR A 241 12.25 -9.11 -16.11
C THR A 241 11.81 -7.75 -16.67
N GLY A 242 12.48 -6.68 -16.28
CA GLY A 242 12.28 -5.33 -16.82
C GLY A 242 11.35 -4.43 -15.99
N GLN A 243 10.59 -4.96 -15.02
CA GLN A 243 9.71 -4.17 -14.17
C GLN A 243 10.46 -3.59 -12.96
N CYS A 244 10.38 -2.27 -12.76
CA CYS A 244 10.97 -1.62 -11.60
C CYS A 244 10.01 -1.69 -10.40
N THR A 245 10.50 -2.25 -9.29
CA THR A 245 9.75 -2.36 -8.03
C THR A 245 10.21 -1.35 -6.99
N TYR A 246 11.06 -0.39 -7.36
CA TYR A 246 11.64 0.66 -6.50
C TYR A 246 12.41 0.12 -5.28
N CYS A 247 12.92 -1.09 -5.36
CA CYS A 247 13.55 -1.82 -4.27
C CYS A 247 14.94 -1.29 -3.83
N GLY A 248 15.54 -0.36 -4.58
CA GLY A 248 16.79 0.29 -4.21
C GLY A 248 18.10 -0.46 -4.60
N HIS A 249 18.07 -1.68 -5.12
CA HIS A 249 19.27 -2.47 -5.49
C HIS A 249 20.18 -1.81 -6.53
N CYS A 250 19.67 -0.84 -7.27
CA CYS A 250 20.46 -0.03 -8.19
C CYS A 250 21.50 0.87 -7.50
N ALA A 251 21.37 1.10 -6.19
CA ALA A 251 22.35 1.85 -5.40
C ALA A 251 23.63 1.00 -5.11
N PRO A 252 24.79 1.64 -4.83
CA PRO A 252 25.04 3.08 -4.93
C PRO A 252 25.28 3.56 -6.38
N CYS A 253 24.81 4.75 -6.70
CA CYS A 253 25.14 5.40 -7.96
C CYS A 253 26.42 6.24 -7.80
N PRO A 254 27.44 6.14 -8.70
CA PRO A 254 28.67 6.94 -8.60
C PRO A 254 28.40 8.45 -8.76
N ARG A 255 27.25 8.83 -9.32
CA ARG A 255 26.80 10.22 -9.45
C ARG A 255 25.84 10.66 -8.34
N GLY A 256 25.57 9.80 -7.34
CA GLY A 256 24.69 10.10 -6.22
C GLY A 256 23.20 10.15 -6.57
N ILE A 257 22.79 9.61 -7.72
CA ILE A 257 21.38 9.55 -8.13
C ILE A 257 20.65 8.53 -7.27
N ASP A 258 19.54 8.94 -6.66
CA ASP A 258 18.54 8.01 -6.13
C ASP A 258 17.72 7.45 -7.30
N ILE A 259 18.22 6.36 -7.87
CA ILE A 259 17.65 5.76 -9.08
C ILE A 259 16.25 5.21 -8.83
N ALA A 260 15.99 4.67 -7.64
CA ALA A 260 14.68 4.13 -7.29
C ALA A 260 13.64 5.26 -7.25
N MET A 261 13.98 6.39 -6.62
CA MET A 261 13.12 7.56 -6.58
C MET A 261 12.93 8.19 -7.96
N VAL A 262 13.99 8.35 -8.75
CA VAL A 262 13.90 8.86 -10.14
C VAL A 262 12.97 7.97 -10.98
N ASN A 263 13.10 6.64 -10.88
CA ASN A 263 12.21 5.72 -11.59
C ASN A 263 10.76 5.86 -11.13
N LYS A 264 10.51 6.00 -9.82
CA LYS A 264 9.18 6.21 -9.27
C LYS A 264 8.54 7.51 -9.82
N LEU A 265 9.25 8.62 -9.74
CA LEU A 265 8.76 9.92 -10.24
C LEU A 265 8.54 9.90 -11.75
N TYR A 266 9.43 9.21 -12.50
CA TYR A 266 9.25 9.02 -13.93
C TYR A 266 7.97 8.25 -14.25
N ASP A 267 7.73 7.12 -13.58
CA ASP A 267 6.54 6.31 -13.83
C ASP A 267 5.25 7.07 -13.49
N LEU A 268 5.26 7.85 -12.41
CA LEU A 268 4.13 8.70 -12.02
C LEU A 268 3.86 9.83 -13.04
N ALA A 269 4.92 10.45 -13.56
CA ALA A 269 4.80 11.51 -14.56
C ALA A 269 4.39 10.98 -15.94
N ALA A 270 4.92 9.81 -16.34
CA ALA A 270 4.64 9.21 -17.64
C ALA A 270 3.19 8.68 -17.81
N MET A 271 2.41 8.61 -16.73
CA MET A 271 0.98 8.27 -16.79
C MET A 271 0.09 9.46 -17.21
N GLN A 272 0.64 10.67 -17.30
CA GLN A 272 -0.09 11.91 -17.56
C GLN A 272 0.28 12.47 -18.93
N GLU A 273 -0.63 13.23 -19.55
CA GLU A 273 -0.31 13.98 -20.77
C GLU A 273 0.70 15.11 -20.49
N GLU A 274 0.62 15.73 -19.31
CA GLU A 274 1.54 16.75 -18.83
C GLU A 274 2.11 16.33 -17.47
N VAL A 275 3.38 16.66 -17.20
CA VAL A 275 4.03 16.36 -15.92
C VAL A 275 3.36 17.16 -14.80
N PRO A 276 2.76 16.50 -13.78
CA PRO A 276 2.14 17.19 -12.66
C PRO A 276 3.13 18.09 -11.92
N ALA A 277 2.69 19.30 -11.54
CA ALA A 277 3.54 20.29 -10.89
C ALA A 277 4.14 19.76 -9.57
N THR A 278 3.40 18.94 -8.82
CA THR A 278 3.89 18.30 -7.59
C THR A 278 5.00 17.29 -7.86
N ILE A 279 4.85 16.45 -8.89
CA ILE A 279 5.89 15.48 -9.28
C ILE A 279 7.15 16.22 -9.76
N LYS A 280 6.97 17.26 -10.56
CA LYS A 280 8.07 18.11 -11.02
C LYS A 280 8.82 18.75 -9.83
N ALA A 281 8.09 19.32 -8.88
CA ALA A 281 8.68 19.92 -7.68
C ALA A 281 9.46 18.88 -6.83
N HIS A 282 8.96 17.67 -6.68
CA HIS A 282 9.69 16.59 -5.99
C HIS A 282 10.96 16.18 -6.74
N TYR A 283 10.88 16.08 -8.07
CA TYR A 283 12.05 15.74 -8.90
C TYR A 283 13.13 16.82 -8.81
N GLU A 284 12.77 18.10 -8.82
CA GLU A 284 13.70 19.24 -8.70
C GLU A 284 14.38 19.33 -7.32
N GLN A 285 13.81 18.72 -6.28
CA GLN A 285 14.40 18.65 -4.93
C GLN A 285 15.42 17.52 -4.77
N LEU A 286 15.53 16.60 -5.73
CA LEU A 286 16.53 15.53 -5.69
C LEU A 286 17.95 16.11 -5.74
N LYS A 287 18.85 15.54 -4.91
CA LYS A 287 20.28 15.96 -4.88
C LYS A 287 21.01 15.73 -6.21
N ALA A 288 20.61 14.70 -6.93
CA ALA A 288 21.08 14.37 -8.28
C ALA A 288 19.90 13.75 -9.04
N THR A 289 19.78 14.09 -10.31
CA THR A 289 18.66 13.72 -11.18
C THR A 289 19.07 12.80 -12.32
N ALA A 290 18.14 12.43 -13.18
CA ALA A 290 18.46 11.67 -14.39
C ALA A 290 19.46 12.39 -15.32
N ALA A 291 19.53 13.72 -15.26
CA ALA A 291 20.48 14.51 -16.04
C ALA A 291 21.95 14.24 -15.67
N ASP A 292 22.21 13.79 -14.44
CA ASP A 292 23.54 13.47 -13.94
C ASP A 292 24.02 12.06 -14.33
N CYS A 293 23.16 11.28 -15.00
CA CYS A 293 23.49 9.92 -15.40
C CYS A 293 24.58 9.89 -16.48
N ILE A 294 25.64 9.12 -16.22
CA ILE A 294 26.78 8.93 -17.13
C ILE A 294 26.72 7.63 -17.94
N GLY A 295 25.63 6.88 -17.86
CA GLY A 295 25.42 5.64 -18.63
C GLY A 295 26.36 4.48 -18.26
N CYS A 296 26.92 4.45 -17.04
CA CYS A 296 27.92 3.45 -16.65
C CYS A 296 27.34 2.03 -16.42
N LYS A 297 26.01 1.84 -16.44
CA LYS A 297 25.30 0.56 -16.29
C LYS A 297 25.54 -0.21 -14.99
N GLY A 298 26.27 0.35 -14.02
CA GLY A 298 26.48 -0.30 -12.72
C GLY A 298 25.19 -0.60 -11.97
N CYS A 299 24.14 0.18 -12.17
CA CYS A 299 22.80 -0.05 -11.61
C CYS A 299 22.09 -1.24 -12.28
N GLU A 300 22.25 -1.44 -13.58
CA GLU A 300 21.65 -2.55 -14.33
C GLU A 300 22.26 -3.88 -13.91
N SER A 301 23.59 -3.95 -13.69
CA SER A 301 24.25 -5.18 -13.24
C SER A 301 23.84 -5.63 -11.85
N ARG A 302 23.33 -4.72 -11.01
CA ARG A 302 22.81 -5.03 -9.66
C ARG A 302 21.31 -5.27 -9.62
N CYS A 303 20.58 -4.92 -10.69
CA CYS A 303 19.12 -5.01 -10.69
C CYS A 303 18.67 -6.48 -10.73
N PRO A 304 17.95 -7.00 -9.70
CA PRO A 304 17.44 -8.36 -9.70
C PRO A 304 16.44 -8.62 -10.83
N PHE A 305 15.73 -7.57 -11.26
CA PHE A 305 14.69 -7.63 -12.29
C PHE A 305 15.18 -7.19 -13.68
N GLN A 306 16.47 -7.01 -13.88
CA GLN A 306 17.10 -6.68 -15.17
C GLN A 306 16.47 -5.46 -15.87
N VAL A 307 16.12 -4.44 -15.08
CA VAL A 307 15.55 -3.18 -15.60
C VAL A 307 16.61 -2.45 -16.43
N SER A 308 16.23 -1.97 -17.62
CA SER A 308 17.08 -1.11 -18.47
C SER A 308 17.15 0.31 -17.87
N VAL A 309 17.87 0.45 -16.76
CA VAL A 309 17.89 1.68 -15.96
C VAL A 309 18.44 2.86 -16.75
N THR A 310 19.50 2.68 -17.55
CA THR A 310 20.08 3.76 -18.33
C THR A 310 19.12 4.31 -19.37
N GLU A 311 18.34 3.46 -20.02
CA GLU A 311 17.28 3.89 -20.94
C GLU A 311 16.18 4.67 -20.20
N ARG A 312 15.80 4.22 -19.01
CA ARG A 312 14.83 4.94 -18.16
C ARG A 312 15.35 6.31 -17.71
N MET A 313 16.62 6.43 -17.37
CA MET A 313 17.26 7.73 -17.06
C MET A 313 17.20 8.69 -18.26
N GLU A 314 17.47 8.22 -19.48
CA GLU A 314 17.35 9.06 -20.69
C GLU A 314 15.89 9.51 -20.93
N LYS A 315 14.90 8.62 -20.70
CA LYS A 315 13.49 8.97 -20.80
C LYS A 315 13.08 9.98 -19.72
N ALA A 316 13.48 9.75 -18.47
CA ALA A 316 13.23 10.67 -17.35
C ALA A 316 13.86 12.04 -17.59
N LYS A 317 15.10 12.09 -18.06
CA LYS A 317 15.77 13.34 -18.42
C LYS A 317 14.98 14.15 -19.45
N LYS A 318 14.42 13.50 -20.48
CA LYS A 318 13.60 14.17 -21.51
C LYS A 318 12.25 14.65 -20.97
N LEU A 319 11.65 13.88 -20.06
CA LEU A 319 10.33 14.17 -19.53
C LEU A 319 10.34 15.36 -18.56
N PHE A 320 11.40 15.52 -17.76
CA PHE A 320 11.52 16.55 -16.75
C PHE A 320 12.31 17.80 -17.20
N GLN A 321 12.76 17.86 -18.45
CA GLN A 321 13.33 19.06 -19.07
C GLN A 321 12.23 20.05 -19.47
#